data_2891339255a62203728f631c2fde03bf
#
_entry.id   2891339255a62203728f631c2fde03bf
#
_cell.length_a   1.000
_cell.length_b   1.000
_cell.length_c   1.000
_cell.angle_alpha   90.00
_cell.angle_beta   90.00
_cell.angle_gamma   90.00
#
_symmetry.space_group_name_H-M   'P 1'
#
loop_
_entity.id
_entity.type
_entity.pdbx_description
1 polymer ?
#
loop_
_entity_poly.entity_id
_entity_poly.type
_entity_poly.pdbx_seq_one_letter_code
_entity_poly.pdbx_strand_id
1 'polypeptide(L)'
;MQSPGATALADASHYPRLKAYVRGVVGAFAKDDRILAWDVWNEPGADNAGSYPKEELKEKDKIARVTALLPQAFEWAREANPAQPLTSGVWAVDTSPDGANLGELQQIQLRESDIITFHNYTWPEYFKRQLTWLKKYNRPVICTEYMARSVGSTFDTVLPIAKQERVGAINWGFVAGKTQTYLPWDSWEHPYVRGQPPVWFHEILRPDGTPYRQAEVNLIRQLTGKQ
;
A
#
# COMPACT_ATOMS: atom_id res chain seq x y z
N MET A 1 4.28 -7.06 -11.64
CA MET A 1 5.59 -7.61 -11.15
C MET A 1 6.00 -6.82 -9.93
N GLN A 2 6.32 -7.51 -8.86
CA GLN A 2 6.80 -6.87 -7.64
C GLN A 2 8.25 -6.39 -7.78
N SER A 3 8.54 -5.21 -7.28
CA SER A 3 9.90 -4.70 -7.16
C SER A 3 10.59 -5.30 -5.92
N PRO A 4 11.88 -5.68 -6.00
CA PRO A 4 12.81 -5.51 -7.12
C PRO A 4 12.78 -6.64 -8.15
N GLY A 5 11.86 -7.59 -8.06
CA GLY A 5 11.77 -8.79 -8.86
C GLY A 5 12.54 -9.98 -8.24
N ALA A 6 12.09 -11.20 -8.55
CA ALA A 6 12.60 -12.42 -7.92
C ALA A 6 14.11 -12.60 -8.09
N THR A 7 14.65 -12.35 -9.27
CA THR A 7 16.08 -12.48 -9.56
C THR A 7 16.92 -11.53 -8.70
N ALA A 8 16.55 -10.24 -8.66
CA ALA A 8 17.29 -9.25 -7.88
C ALA A 8 17.17 -9.47 -6.38
N LEU A 9 16.03 -10.01 -5.92
CA LEU A 9 15.83 -10.37 -4.51
C LEU A 9 16.64 -11.61 -4.13
N ALA A 10 16.79 -12.57 -5.05
CA ALA A 10 17.48 -13.82 -4.81
C ALA A 10 19.02 -13.70 -4.82
N ASP A 11 19.58 -12.68 -5.48
CA ASP A 11 21.01 -12.52 -5.68
C ASP A 11 21.53 -11.20 -5.10
N ALA A 12 22.30 -11.30 -4.02
CA ALA A 12 22.88 -10.17 -3.32
C ALA A 12 23.84 -9.32 -4.20
N SER A 13 24.35 -9.86 -5.31
CA SER A 13 25.16 -9.08 -6.26
C SER A 13 24.38 -7.88 -6.87
N HIS A 14 23.06 -7.92 -6.84
CA HIS A 14 22.20 -6.82 -7.27
C HIS A 14 21.99 -5.71 -6.21
N TYR A 15 22.32 -5.98 -4.94
CA TYR A 15 22.04 -5.04 -3.84
C TYR A 15 22.76 -3.68 -3.97
N PRO A 16 24.02 -3.60 -4.47
CA PRO A 16 24.64 -2.30 -4.74
C PRO A 16 23.84 -1.43 -5.71
N ARG A 17 23.22 -2.03 -6.74
CA ARG A 17 22.34 -1.32 -7.67
C ARG A 17 21.04 -0.89 -7.01
N LEU A 18 20.44 -1.73 -6.17
CA LEU A 18 19.24 -1.39 -5.41
C LEU A 18 19.52 -0.24 -4.44
N LYS A 19 20.65 -0.29 -3.74
CA LYS A 19 21.11 0.80 -2.86
C LYS A 19 21.27 2.11 -3.63
N ALA A 20 21.95 2.07 -4.79
CA ALA A 20 22.14 3.25 -5.63
C ALA A 20 20.80 3.84 -6.10
N TYR A 21 19.83 2.97 -6.46
CA TYR A 21 18.49 3.40 -6.86
C TYR A 21 17.75 4.08 -5.69
N VAL A 22 17.65 3.45 -4.53
CA VAL A 22 16.96 4.00 -3.35
C VAL A 22 17.57 5.35 -2.97
N ARG A 23 18.90 5.41 -2.81
CA ARG A 23 19.60 6.65 -2.46
C ARG A 23 19.45 7.74 -3.52
N GLY A 24 19.51 7.36 -4.78
CA GLY A 24 19.37 8.30 -5.90
C GLY A 24 17.99 8.94 -5.95
N VAL A 25 16.93 8.13 -5.82
CA VAL A 25 15.55 8.63 -5.86
C VAL A 25 15.25 9.48 -4.62
N VAL A 26 15.48 8.94 -3.42
CA VAL A 26 15.21 9.65 -2.17
C VAL A 26 16.06 10.92 -2.08
N GLY A 27 17.35 10.85 -2.46
CA GLY A 27 18.27 11.98 -2.42
C GLY A 27 17.89 13.11 -3.38
N ALA A 28 17.40 12.77 -4.58
CA ALA A 28 16.94 13.77 -5.55
C ALA A 28 15.79 14.64 -5.04
N PHE A 29 14.97 14.11 -4.12
CA PHE A 29 13.80 14.79 -3.58
C PHE A 29 13.83 14.95 -2.05
N ALA A 30 14.98 14.78 -1.43
CA ALA A 30 15.13 14.77 0.03
C ALA A 30 14.64 16.04 0.74
N LYS A 31 14.56 17.18 0.04
CA LYS A 31 14.08 18.46 0.55
C LYS A 31 12.83 18.96 -0.17
N ASP A 32 12.15 18.11 -0.92
CA ASP A 32 10.93 18.48 -1.64
C ASP A 32 9.73 18.41 -0.68
N ASP A 33 9.14 19.55 -0.36
CA ASP A 33 8.01 19.70 0.57
C ASP A 33 6.67 19.18 0.01
N ARG A 34 6.62 18.84 -1.28
CA ARG A 34 5.45 18.20 -1.90
C ARG A 34 5.35 16.72 -1.55
N ILE A 35 6.41 16.11 -1.04
CA ILE A 35 6.45 14.70 -0.63
C ILE A 35 6.13 14.59 0.84
N LEU A 36 5.03 13.91 1.15
CA LEU A 36 4.57 13.71 2.53
C LEU A 36 5.45 12.69 3.28
N ALA A 37 5.75 11.57 2.63
CA ALA A 37 6.52 10.46 3.19
C ALA A 37 7.09 9.59 2.07
N TRP A 38 8.06 8.74 2.39
CA TRP A 38 8.59 7.71 1.52
C TRP A 38 8.14 6.33 1.99
N ASP A 39 7.37 5.61 1.18
CA ASP A 39 7.19 4.17 1.37
C ASP A 39 8.37 3.47 0.68
N VAL A 40 9.29 2.95 1.48
CA VAL A 40 10.54 2.39 0.97
C VAL A 40 10.34 1.06 0.25
N TRP A 41 9.24 0.36 0.56
CA TRP A 41 8.90 -0.89 -0.10
C TRP A 41 7.42 -1.23 0.12
N ASN A 42 6.62 -1.06 -0.93
CA ASN A 42 5.20 -1.41 -0.90
C ASN A 42 5.01 -2.92 -0.85
N GLU A 43 4.23 -3.41 0.12
CA GLU A 43 3.84 -4.82 0.27
C GLU A 43 5.00 -5.82 0.03
N PRO A 44 6.12 -5.72 0.76
CA PRO A 44 7.31 -6.49 0.42
C PRO A 44 7.10 -8.02 0.47
N GLY A 45 6.14 -8.49 1.28
CA GLY A 45 5.79 -9.88 1.41
C GLY A 45 4.71 -10.39 0.45
N ALA A 46 4.10 -9.51 -0.37
CA ALA A 46 3.04 -9.93 -1.29
C ALA A 46 3.56 -10.88 -2.37
N ASP A 47 2.80 -11.89 -2.70
CA ASP A 47 3.09 -12.73 -3.84
C ASP A 47 2.27 -12.30 -5.07
N ASN A 48 2.73 -12.67 -6.25
CA ASN A 48 2.06 -12.48 -7.53
C ASN A 48 1.96 -13.80 -8.28
N ALA A 49 1.85 -14.90 -7.57
CA ALA A 49 1.88 -16.24 -8.12
C ALA A 49 0.84 -16.46 -9.23
N GLY A 50 -0.35 -15.83 -9.11
CA GLY A 50 -1.38 -15.83 -10.15
C GLY A 50 -0.95 -15.15 -11.45
N SER A 51 -0.12 -14.10 -11.36
CA SER A 51 0.31 -13.30 -12.52
C SER A 51 1.57 -13.85 -13.19
N TYR A 52 2.56 -14.29 -12.41
CA TYR A 52 3.91 -14.68 -12.87
C TYR A 52 4.44 -15.92 -12.14
N PRO A 53 3.73 -17.06 -12.17
CA PRO A 53 4.05 -18.21 -11.30
C PRO A 53 5.42 -18.83 -11.55
N LYS A 54 5.99 -18.66 -12.75
CA LYS A 54 7.32 -19.21 -13.11
C LYS A 54 8.48 -18.36 -12.66
N GLU A 55 8.24 -17.08 -12.33
CA GLU A 55 9.26 -16.09 -12.00
C GLU A 55 9.27 -15.74 -10.52
N GLU A 56 8.29 -16.24 -9.76
CA GLU A 56 8.17 -15.97 -8.35
C GLU A 56 9.03 -16.91 -7.50
N LEU A 57 9.58 -16.36 -6.43
CA LEU A 57 10.17 -17.18 -5.37
C LEU A 57 9.06 -17.90 -4.60
N LYS A 58 9.36 -19.08 -4.06
CA LYS A 58 8.45 -19.70 -3.09
C LYS A 58 8.21 -18.75 -1.94
N GLU A 59 6.97 -18.68 -1.47
CA GLU A 59 6.54 -17.72 -0.45
C GLU A 59 7.50 -17.64 0.74
N LYS A 60 7.84 -18.79 1.35
CA LYS A 60 8.76 -18.83 2.49
C LYS A 60 10.16 -18.27 2.20
N ASP A 61 10.67 -18.51 1.00
CA ASP A 61 12.00 -18.04 0.61
C ASP A 61 11.94 -16.52 0.33
N LYS A 62 10.85 -16.06 -0.24
CA LYS A 62 10.59 -14.64 -0.45
C LYS A 62 10.50 -13.89 0.87
N ILE A 63 9.68 -14.36 1.82
CA ILE A 63 9.54 -13.72 3.14
C ILE A 63 10.89 -13.63 3.85
N ALA A 64 11.69 -14.70 3.87
CA ALA A 64 13.02 -14.67 4.47
C ALA A 64 13.93 -13.61 3.84
N ARG A 65 13.94 -13.50 2.51
CA ARG A 65 14.75 -12.52 1.78
C ARG A 65 14.29 -11.09 1.98
N VAL A 66 12.98 -10.81 1.93
CA VAL A 66 12.47 -9.47 2.17
C VAL A 66 12.67 -9.04 3.61
N THR A 67 12.53 -9.96 4.57
CA THR A 67 12.82 -9.71 5.99
C THR A 67 14.28 -9.31 6.20
N ALA A 68 15.22 -9.95 5.51
CA ALA A 68 16.64 -9.62 5.57
C ALA A 68 17.00 -8.31 4.83
N LEU A 69 16.28 -7.97 3.75
CA LEU A 69 16.62 -6.81 2.91
C LEU A 69 15.90 -5.53 3.33
N LEU A 70 14.70 -5.61 3.90
CA LEU A 70 13.90 -4.43 4.26
C LEU A 70 14.63 -3.47 5.22
N PRO A 71 15.33 -3.91 6.29
CA PRO A 71 16.12 -3.00 7.13
C PRO A 71 17.19 -2.25 6.34
N GLN A 72 17.84 -2.90 5.38
CA GLN A 72 18.84 -2.27 4.52
C GLN A 72 18.19 -1.22 3.61
N ALA A 73 16.98 -1.46 3.09
CA ALA A 73 16.26 -0.48 2.29
C ALA A 73 15.96 0.80 3.08
N PHE A 74 15.55 0.68 4.34
CA PHE A 74 15.39 1.80 5.26
C PHE A 74 16.72 2.53 5.50
N GLU A 75 17.79 1.80 5.79
CA GLU A 75 19.13 2.37 5.97
C GLU A 75 19.57 3.18 4.73
N TRP A 76 19.43 2.61 3.53
CA TRP A 76 19.78 3.28 2.29
C TRP A 76 18.97 4.55 2.04
N ALA A 77 17.67 4.54 2.38
CA ALA A 77 16.84 5.74 2.30
C ALA A 77 17.29 6.81 3.34
N ARG A 78 17.62 6.41 4.57
CA ARG A 78 18.14 7.30 5.62
C ARG A 78 19.50 7.91 5.26
N GLU A 79 20.39 7.15 4.60
CA GLU A 79 21.68 7.67 4.10
C GLU A 79 21.51 8.85 3.14
N ALA A 80 20.36 8.95 2.43
CA ALA A 80 20.05 10.10 1.58
C ALA A 80 19.61 11.34 2.36
N ASN A 81 19.45 11.25 3.70
CA ASN A 81 19.06 12.32 4.61
C ASN A 81 17.80 13.08 4.20
N PRO A 82 16.66 12.37 3.95
CA PRO A 82 15.41 13.01 3.61
C PRO A 82 14.84 13.80 4.79
N ALA A 83 14.16 14.93 4.49
CA ALA A 83 13.37 15.66 5.49
C ALA A 83 12.04 14.96 5.77
N GLN A 84 11.59 14.12 4.84
CA GLN A 84 10.34 13.39 4.93
C GLN A 84 10.51 12.11 5.76
N PRO A 85 9.47 11.69 6.48
CA PRO A 85 9.46 10.42 7.21
C PRO A 85 9.47 9.22 6.26
N LEU A 86 10.04 8.12 6.74
CA LEU A 86 10.07 6.84 6.04
C LEU A 86 9.00 5.89 6.60
N THR A 87 8.50 5.01 5.75
CA THR A 87 7.57 3.94 6.11
C THR A 87 7.72 2.74 5.20
N SER A 88 7.18 1.59 5.62
CA SER A 88 6.82 0.46 4.78
C SER A 88 5.52 -0.12 5.36
N GLY A 89 4.43 -0.02 4.60
CA GLY A 89 3.08 -0.29 5.09
C GLY A 89 2.85 -1.75 5.46
N VAL A 90 2.26 -2.00 6.63
CA VAL A 90 1.78 -3.34 6.99
C VAL A 90 0.47 -3.64 6.25
N TRP A 91 0.38 -4.77 5.56
CA TRP A 91 -0.79 -5.11 4.74
C TRP A 91 -1.37 -6.49 5.05
N ALA A 92 -0.55 -7.52 5.14
CA ALA A 92 -0.95 -8.87 5.52
C ALA A 92 -0.92 -9.00 7.04
N VAL A 93 -1.71 -8.19 7.72
CA VAL A 93 -1.83 -8.32 9.16
C VAL A 93 -2.87 -9.38 9.41
N ASP A 94 -2.43 -10.44 10.05
CA ASP A 94 -3.31 -11.45 10.58
C ASP A 94 -4.48 -10.79 11.30
N THR A 95 -5.61 -11.43 11.20
CA THR A 95 -6.86 -11.08 11.85
C THR A 95 -6.79 -11.02 13.38
N SER A 96 -5.59 -11.17 13.97
CA SER A 96 -5.35 -10.92 15.39
C SER A 96 -5.65 -9.44 15.72
N PRO A 97 -6.76 -9.16 16.38
CA PRO A 97 -7.22 -7.78 16.53
C PRO A 97 -6.35 -6.93 17.46
N ASP A 98 -5.38 -7.50 18.09
CA ASP A 98 -4.46 -6.87 19.05
C ASP A 98 -3.01 -6.76 18.56
N GLY A 99 -2.72 -7.25 17.35
CA GLY A 99 -1.36 -7.29 16.82
C GLY A 99 -0.44 -8.28 17.52
N ALA A 100 -0.98 -9.25 18.28
CA ALA A 100 -0.17 -10.17 19.09
C ALA A 100 0.62 -11.18 18.28
N ASN A 101 0.21 -11.46 17.03
CA ASN A 101 0.81 -12.48 16.17
C ASN A 101 1.52 -11.88 14.94
N LEU A 102 2.20 -10.76 15.12
CA LEU A 102 2.97 -10.16 14.03
C LEU A 102 4.20 -11.02 13.72
N GLY A 103 4.34 -11.39 12.44
CA GLY A 103 5.57 -11.98 11.93
C GLY A 103 6.75 -11.01 11.98
N GLU A 104 7.95 -11.53 11.81
CA GLU A 104 9.18 -10.73 11.86
C GLU A 104 9.16 -9.58 10.85
N LEU A 105 8.65 -9.82 9.64
CA LEU A 105 8.53 -8.77 8.61
C LEU A 105 7.67 -7.59 9.07
N GLN A 106 6.48 -7.85 9.64
CA GLN A 106 5.61 -6.80 10.15
C GLN A 106 6.23 -6.06 11.35
N GLN A 107 6.96 -6.78 12.21
CA GLN A 107 7.69 -6.15 13.30
C GLN A 107 8.77 -5.18 12.79
N ILE A 108 9.49 -5.54 11.72
CA ILE A 108 10.46 -4.67 11.06
C ILE A 108 9.76 -3.45 10.45
N GLN A 109 8.68 -3.65 9.69
CA GLN A 109 7.91 -2.56 9.10
C GLN A 109 7.49 -1.54 10.16
N LEU A 110 6.96 -2.01 11.28
CA LEU A 110 6.53 -1.13 12.37
C LEU A 110 7.70 -0.49 13.15
N ARG A 111 8.79 -1.21 13.35
CA ARG A 111 9.95 -0.70 14.08
C ARG A 111 10.71 0.37 13.30
N GLU A 112 10.95 0.13 12.01
CA GLU A 112 11.76 1.00 11.17
C GLU A 112 11.01 2.22 10.62
N SER A 113 9.67 2.21 10.61
CA SER A 113 8.85 3.30 10.07
C SER A 113 8.78 4.50 11.03
N ASP A 114 8.94 5.71 10.52
CA ASP A 114 8.76 6.95 11.29
C ASP A 114 7.28 7.30 11.47
N ILE A 115 6.46 6.97 10.48
CA ILE A 115 4.98 7.01 10.51
C ILE A 115 4.45 5.62 10.19
N ILE A 116 3.28 5.29 10.70
CA ILE A 116 2.66 3.98 10.42
C ILE A 116 1.78 4.09 9.18
N THR A 117 2.12 3.35 8.14
CA THR A 117 1.21 3.13 7.01
C THR A 117 0.69 1.69 7.01
N PHE A 118 -0.50 1.51 6.45
CA PHE A 118 -1.11 0.18 6.35
C PHE A 118 -2.10 0.09 5.20
N HIS A 119 -2.37 -1.13 4.75
CA HIS A 119 -3.44 -1.44 3.81
C HIS A 119 -4.54 -2.22 4.51
N ASN A 120 -5.78 -1.94 4.14
CA ASN A 120 -6.92 -2.68 4.67
C ASN A 120 -8.08 -2.67 3.68
N TYR A 121 -8.36 -3.82 3.08
CA TYR A 121 -9.46 -4.03 2.15
C TYR A 121 -10.58 -4.89 2.78
N THR A 122 -10.80 -4.75 4.08
CA THR A 122 -11.73 -5.56 4.83
C THR A 122 -12.96 -4.78 5.30
N TRP A 123 -13.81 -5.42 6.09
CA TRP A 123 -14.99 -4.81 6.68
C TRP A 123 -14.63 -3.71 7.68
N PRO A 124 -15.50 -2.71 7.88
CA PRO A 124 -15.26 -1.57 8.76
C PRO A 124 -14.86 -1.93 10.18
N GLU A 125 -15.37 -3.03 10.72
CA GLU A 125 -15.03 -3.52 12.06
C GLU A 125 -13.58 -3.96 12.17
N TYR A 126 -13.06 -4.61 11.14
CA TYR A 126 -11.64 -5.00 11.08
C TYR A 126 -10.75 -3.78 10.89
N PHE A 127 -11.18 -2.82 10.07
CA PHE A 127 -10.48 -1.55 9.92
C PHE A 127 -10.34 -0.83 11.26
N LYS A 128 -11.42 -0.72 12.06
CA LYS A 128 -11.39 -0.12 13.40
C LYS A 128 -10.46 -0.88 14.35
N ARG A 129 -10.49 -2.21 14.35
CA ARG A 129 -9.60 -3.03 15.18
C ARG A 129 -8.14 -2.79 14.83
N GLN A 130 -7.81 -2.78 13.54
CA GLN A 130 -6.46 -2.51 13.09
C GLN A 130 -5.98 -1.12 13.53
N LEU A 131 -6.81 -0.09 13.40
CA LEU A 131 -6.50 1.25 13.91
C LEU A 131 -6.25 1.26 15.41
N THR A 132 -7.04 0.55 16.17
CA THR A 132 -6.92 0.51 17.63
C THR A 132 -5.55 0.01 18.10
N TRP A 133 -5.01 -1.04 17.47
CA TRP A 133 -3.70 -1.52 17.86
C TRP A 133 -2.55 -0.74 17.21
N LEU A 134 -2.69 -0.25 15.96
CA LEU A 134 -1.66 0.59 15.32
C LEU A 134 -1.43 1.90 16.09
N LYS A 135 -2.47 2.50 16.64
CA LYS A 135 -2.35 3.71 17.46
C LYS A 135 -1.53 3.53 18.75
N LYS A 136 -1.37 2.29 19.23
CA LYS A 136 -0.51 2.01 20.40
C LYS A 136 0.97 2.35 20.16
N TYR A 137 1.39 2.48 18.92
CA TYR A 137 2.75 2.90 18.57
C TYR A 137 3.01 4.40 18.75
N ASN A 138 1.99 5.22 19.05
CA ASN A 138 2.10 6.68 19.25
C ASN A 138 2.80 7.41 18.10
N ARG A 139 2.55 6.99 16.88
CA ARG A 139 3.04 7.62 15.64
C ARG A 139 1.86 8.00 14.75
N PRO A 140 2.01 8.97 13.84
CA PRO A 140 0.99 9.25 12.83
C PRO A 140 0.62 7.98 12.07
N VAL A 141 -0.68 7.80 11.78
CA VAL A 141 -1.20 6.63 11.06
C VAL A 141 -1.87 7.05 9.76
N ILE A 142 -1.55 6.38 8.66
CA ILE A 142 -2.14 6.60 7.34
C ILE A 142 -2.52 5.25 6.73
N CYS A 143 -3.78 5.09 6.35
CA CYS A 143 -4.19 3.99 5.50
C CYS A 143 -3.88 4.35 4.04
N THR A 144 -2.92 3.69 3.43
CA THR A 144 -2.46 4.02 2.08
C THR A 144 -3.19 3.25 0.98
N GLU A 145 -3.96 2.21 1.35
CA GLU A 145 -4.86 1.51 0.44
C GLU A 145 -6.04 0.92 1.22
N TYR A 146 -7.28 1.22 0.82
CA TYR A 146 -8.44 0.74 1.58
C TYR A 146 -9.67 0.43 0.75
N MET A 147 -9.80 0.97 -0.46
CA MET A 147 -11.04 0.89 -1.21
C MET A 147 -10.99 -0.14 -2.33
N ALA A 148 -11.84 -1.15 -2.23
CA ALA A 148 -12.10 -2.15 -3.26
C ALA A 148 -13.59 -2.53 -3.21
N ARG A 149 -14.38 -1.99 -4.15
CA ARG A 149 -15.86 -2.06 -4.07
C ARG A 149 -16.41 -3.47 -4.02
N SER A 150 -15.85 -4.36 -4.84
CA SER A 150 -16.39 -5.73 -4.94
C SER A 150 -16.14 -6.60 -3.71
N VAL A 151 -15.21 -6.20 -2.81
CA VAL A 151 -14.99 -6.90 -1.54
C VAL A 151 -15.63 -6.19 -0.35
N GLY A 152 -16.41 -5.12 -0.60
CA GLY A 152 -17.17 -4.43 0.44
C GLY A 152 -16.41 -3.36 1.22
N SER A 153 -15.14 -3.12 0.91
CA SER A 153 -14.39 -1.99 1.45
C SER A 153 -14.62 -0.76 0.57
N THR A 154 -15.46 0.15 1.01
CA THR A 154 -15.95 1.27 0.21
C THR A 154 -15.71 2.63 0.88
N PHE A 155 -15.85 3.72 0.13
CA PHE A 155 -15.66 5.06 0.68
C PHE A 155 -16.61 5.38 1.84
N ASP A 156 -17.87 5.01 1.73
CA ASP A 156 -18.91 5.26 2.73
C ASP A 156 -18.73 4.42 3.99
N THR A 157 -18.09 3.26 3.91
CA THR A 157 -17.83 2.40 5.06
C THR A 157 -16.54 2.76 5.79
N VAL A 158 -15.51 3.25 5.10
CA VAL A 158 -14.16 3.46 5.66
C VAL A 158 -13.87 4.93 5.97
N LEU A 159 -14.16 5.86 5.05
CA LEU A 159 -13.77 7.26 5.22
C LEU A 159 -14.35 7.97 6.44
N PRO A 160 -15.62 7.74 6.85
CA PRO A 160 -16.13 8.32 8.07
C PRO A 160 -15.35 7.89 9.31
N ILE A 161 -14.92 6.61 9.35
CA ILE A 161 -14.11 6.07 10.43
C ILE A 161 -12.73 6.72 10.43
N ALA A 162 -12.06 6.76 9.28
CA ALA A 162 -10.75 7.36 9.15
C ALA A 162 -10.77 8.84 9.59
N LYS A 163 -11.80 9.60 9.22
CA LYS A 163 -12.00 10.99 9.66
C LYS A 163 -12.22 11.10 11.16
N GLN A 164 -13.11 10.30 11.73
CA GLN A 164 -13.38 10.27 13.17
C GLN A 164 -12.11 9.95 13.96
N GLU A 165 -11.35 8.96 13.48
CA GLU A 165 -10.13 8.49 14.09
C GLU A 165 -8.90 9.36 13.79
N ARG A 166 -9.04 10.42 12.98
CA ARG A 166 -7.95 11.32 12.53
C ARG A 166 -6.81 10.58 11.86
N VAL A 167 -7.15 9.64 11.00
CA VAL A 167 -6.22 8.83 10.20
C VAL A 167 -6.28 9.28 8.76
N GLY A 168 -5.14 9.46 8.13
CA GLY A 168 -5.08 9.70 6.69
C GLY A 168 -5.57 8.48 5.91
N ALA A 169 -6.25 8.72 4.78
CA ALA A 169 -6.73 7.65 3.92
C ALA A 169 -6.44 7.98 2.45
N ILE A 170 -5.66 7.13 1.80
CA ILE A 170 -5.26 7.26 0.39
C ILE A 170 -5.87 6.10 -0.38
N ASN A 171 -6.53 6.39 -1.50
CA ASN A 171 -7.13 5.38 -2.35
C ASN A 171 -6.13 4.88 -3.39
N TRP A 172 -6.17 3.58 -3.66
CA TRP A 172 -5.50 2.98 -4.81
C TRP A 172 -6.40 3.14 -6.05
N GLY A 173 -5.93 3.92 -7.02
CA GLY A 173 -6.70 4.26 -8.22
C GLY A 173 -7.44 5.60 -8.11
N PHE A 174 -7.33 6.41 -9.16
CA PHE A 174 -7.97 7.72 -9.22
C PHE A 174 -8.75 7.94 -10.52
N VAL A 175 -8.08 7.84 -11.66
CA VAL A 175 -8.68 8.00 -12.99
C VAL A 175 -8.46 6.72 -13.78
N ALA A 176 -9.52 6.13 -14.29
CA ALA A 176 -9.43 4.94 -15.13
C ALA A 176 -8.57 5.20 -16.37
N GLY A 177 -7.59 4.36 -16.58
CA GLY A 177 -6.62 4.52 -17.66
C GLY A 177 -5.72 3.31 -17.83
N LYS A 178 -4.46 3.55 -18.16
CA LYS A 178 -3.46 2.48 -18.42
C LYS A 178 -3.16 1.61 -17.19
N THR A 179 -3.36 2.13 -15.99
CA THR A 179 -3.19 1.36 -14.75
C THR A 179 -4.20 0.24 -14.61
N GLN A 180 -5.40 0.41 -15.20
CA GLN A 180 -6.48 -0.58 -15.21
C GLN A 180 -6.92 -1.07 -13.81
N THR A 181 -6.71 -0.25 -12.76
CA THR A 181 -7.08 -0.59 -11.40
C THR A 181 -8.60 -0.60 -11.16
N TYR A 182 -9.41 -0.29 -12.18
CA TYR A 182 -10.85 -0.55 -12.19
C TYR A 182 -11.20 -2.05 -12.36
N LEU A 183 -10.25 -2.87 -12.83
CA LEU A 183 -10.44 -4.31 -12.97
C LEU A 183 -10.31 -4.99 -11.59
N PRO A 184 -11.13 -6.02 -11.30
CA PRO A 184 -10.96 -6.87 -10.12
C PRO A 184 -9.62 -7.60 -10.11
N TRP A 185 -9.15 -7.97 -8.91
CA TRP A 185 -7.86 -8.66 -8.75
C TRP A 185 -7.78 -9.99 -9.46
N ASP A 186 -8.91 -10.68 -9.64
CA ASP A 186 -9.01 -11.94 -10.37
C ASP A 186 -9.06 -11.80 -11.90
N SER A 187 -8.91 -10.57 -12.41
CA SER A 187 -8.95 -10.29 -13.85
C SER A 187 -7.86 -10.99 -14.68
N TRP A 188 -6.80 -11.46 -14.02
CA TRP A 188 -5.78 -12.30 -14.65
C TRP A 188 -6.28 -13.71 -14.96
N GLU A 189 -7.18 -14.25 -14.15
CA GLU A 189 -7.82 -15.57 -14.33
C GLU A 189 -9.12 -15.45 -15.11
N HIS A 190 -9.85 -14.35 -14.91
CA HIS A 190 -11.14 -14.04 -15.51
C HIS A 190 -11.11 -12.72 -16.29
N PRO A 191 -10.45 -12.65 -17.46
CA PRO A 191 -10.21 -11.40 -18.17
C PRO A 191 -11.50 -10.80 -18.75
N TYR A 192 -11.65 -9.49 -18.60
CA TYR A 192 -12.77 -8.69 -19.13
C TYR A 192 -12.52 -8.27 -20.59
N VAL A 193 -12.45 -9.22 -21.51
CA VAL A 193 -12.10 -8.97 -22.93
C VAL A 193 -13.25 -8.39 -23.76
N ARG A 194 -14.50 -8.46 -23.27
CA ARG A 194 -15.70 -7.99 -24.00
C ARG A 194 -16.36 -6.76 -23.41
N GLY A 195 -15.79 -6.19 -22.36
CA GLY A 195 -16.37 -5.02 -21.67
C GLY A 195 -15.71 -4.77 -20.32
N GLN A 196 -16.23 -3.77 -19.64
CA GLN A 196 -15.78 -3.46 -18.29
C GLN A 196 -16.46 -4.37 -17.26
N PRO A 197 -15.86 -4.53 -16.06
CA PRO A 197 -16.52 -5.24 -14.97
C PRO A 197 -17.82 -4.52 -14.59
N PRO A 198 -18.83 -5.25 -14.11
CA PRO A 198 -20.10 -4.63 -13.68
C PRO A 198 -19.93 -3.63 -12.52
N VAL A 199 -18.89 -3.82 -11.70
CA VAL A 199 -18.47 -2.90 -10.65
C VAL A 199 -16.99 -2.64 -10.77
N TRP A 200 -16.62 -1.36 -10.89
CA TRP A 200 -15.21 -0.95 -10.88
C TRP A 200 -14.59 -1.15 -9.51
N PHE A 201 -13.36 -1.66 -9.51
CA PHE A 201 -12.71 -2.06 -8.27
C PHE A 201 -12.23 -0.84 -7.46
N HIS A 202 -11.36 0.00 -8.01
CA HIS A 202 -10.72 1.09 -7.25
C HIS A 202 -10.98 2.51 -7.78
N GLU A 203 -10.99 2.75 -9.10
CA GLU A 203 -11.02 4.10 -9.64
C GLU A 203 -12.26 4.91 -9.27
N ILE A 204 -12.05 6.23 -9.12
CA ILE A 204 -13.06 7.21 -8.77
C ILE A 204 -13.64 7.88 -10.02
N LEU A 205 -12.78 8.18 -11.00
CA LEU A 205 -13.14 8.92 -12.19
C LEU A 205 -12.98 8.09 -13.47
N ARG A 206 -13.81 8.39 -14.46
CA ARG A 206 -13.67 7.88 -15.82
C ARG A 206 -12.51 8.58 -16.55
N PRO A 207 -12.06 8.08 -17.72
CA PRO A 207 -10.98 8.70 -18.48
C PRO A 207 -11.23 10.16 -18.88
N ASP A 208 -12.48 10.56 -19.01
CA ASP A 208 -12.90 11.93 -19.30
C ASP A 208 -13.00 12.84 -18.06
N GLY A 209 -12.64 12.33 -16.88
CA GLY A 209 -12.70 13.05 -15.61
C GLY A 209 -14.08 13.05 -14.94
N THR A 210 -15.10 12.43 -15.56
CA THR A 210 -16.43 12.32 -14.93
C THR A 210 -16.41 11.26 -13.81
N PRO A 211 -17.18 11.46 -12.73
CA PRO A 211 -17.27 10.46 -11.65
C PRO A 211 -17.80 9.11 -12.14
N TYR A 212 -17.19 8.02 -11.69
CA TYR A 212 -17.78 6.69 -11.83
C TYR A 212 -19.10 6.62 -11.04
N ARG A 213 -19.08 7.09 -9.79
CA ARG A 213 -20.26 7.26 -8.93
C ARG A 213 -20.24 8.66 -8.30
N GLN A 214 -21.20 9.50 -8.67
CA GLN A 214 -21.28 10.88 -8.16
C GLN A 214 -21.39 10.93 -6.62
N ALA A 215 -22.12 9.99 -6.02
CA ALA A 215 -22.30 9.94 -4.58
C ALA A 215 -20.96 9.76 -3.82
N GLU A 216 -20.02 8.98 -4.36
CA GLU A 216 -18.69 8.80 -3.75
C GLU A 216 -17.88 10.09 -3.78
N VAL A 217 -17.88 10.80 -4.90
CA VAL A 217 -17.20 12.11 -5.02
C VAL A 217 -17.81 13.14 -4.06
N ASN A 218 -19.12 13.16 -3.94
CA ASN A 218 -19.82 14.06 -3.01
C ASN A 218 -19.43 13.74 -1.55
N LEU A 219 -19.37 12.47 -1.17
CA LEU A 219 -18.93 12.04 0.15
C LEU A 219 -17.48 12.45 0.43
N ILE A 220 -16.57 12.20 -0.52
CA ILE A 220 -15.16 12.58 -0.39
C ILE A 220 -15.06 14.10 -0.16
N ARG A 221 -15.74 14.92 -0.97
CA ARG A 221 -15.75 16.38 -0.83
C ARG A 221 -16.28 16.81 0.54
N GLN A 222 -17.40 16.24 0.97
CA GLN A 222 -17.99 16.53 2.28
C GLN A 222 -17.02 16.21 3.42
N LEU A 223 -16.35 15.06 3.37
CA LEU A 223 -15.44 14.63 4.43
C LEU A 223 -14.11 15.41 4.43
N THR A 224 -13.63 15.85 3.29
CA THR A 224 -12.39 16.63 3.15
C THR A 224 -12.59 18.14 3.31
N GLY A 225 -13.83 18.63 3.41
CA GLY A 225 -14.14 20.05 3.48
C GLY A 225 -13.90 20.81 2.17
N LYS A 226 -13.78 20.12 1.04
CA LYS A 226 -13.68 20.70 -0.30
C LYS A 226 -15.09 20.85 -0.90
N GLN A 227 -15.47 22.06 -1.28
CA GLN A 227 -16.70 22.31 -2.06
C GLN A 227 -16.49 22.05 -3.54
#